data_19cb475d5e52679ad23f4bdaa9d82589
#
_entry.id   19cb475d5e52679ad23f4bdaa9d82589
#
_cell.length_a   1.000
_cell.length_b   1.000
_cell.length_c   1.000
_cell.angle_alpha   90.00
_cell.angle_beta   90.00
_cell.angle_gamma   90.00
#
_symmetry.space_group_name_H-M   'P 1'
#
loop_
_entity.id
_entity.type
_entity.pdbx_description
1 polymer ?
#
loop_
_entity_poly.entity_id
_entity_poly.type
_entity_poly.pdbx_seq_one_letter_code
_entity_poly.pdbx_strand_id
1 'polypeptide(L)'
;MENLNLEIITSNILKLLDSSGVADLRFAEILGISEKQFRLIKNEEANFNINNINKACDFFIVNIYKINKAEFKPEHELREKLANKHKKNVEYYLVLEGRPTIRHAIKFILLQNPAFISEGLITSDIRSVFLSKGWDFTSRYISTGMQRNLDLVKIVGEKIVKGKNANVYGPK
;
A
#
# COMPACT_ATOMS: atom_id res chain seq x y z
N MET A 1 28.83 -6.62 17.12
CA MET A 1 27.86 -5.65 16.55
C MET A 1 27.35 -6.24 15.25
N GLU A 2 26.02 -6.39 15.10
CA GLU A 2 25.47 -6.79 13.79
C GLU A 2 25.76 -5.68 12.78
N ASN A 3 26.38 -6.02 11.67
CA ASN A 3 26.59 -5.08 10.57
C ASN A 3 25.23 -4.72 9.94
N LEU A 4 24.96 -3.42 9.80
CA LEU A 4 23.75 -2.94 9.12
C LEU A 4 23.91 -3.11 7.61
N ASN A 5 22.98 -3.80 6.97
CA ASN A 5 22.90 -3.94 5.53
C ASN A 5 21.85 -2.96 4.99
N LEU A 6 22.28 -1.87 4.35
CA LEU A 6 21.40 -0.82 3.86
C LEU A 6 20.43 -1.30 2.78
N GLU A 7 20.81 -2.26 1.96
CA GLU A 7 19.94 -2.83 0.91
C GLU A 7 18.78 -3.62 1.54
N ILE A 8 19.09 -4.49 2.51
CA ILE A 8 18.07 -5.26 3.26
C ILE A 8 17.14 -4.31 4.00
N ILE A 9 17.68 -3.32 4.71
CA ILE A 9 16.91 -2.33 5.46
C ILE A 9 16.00 -1.53 4.52
N THR A 10 16.54 -1.03 3.39
CA THR A 10 15.78 -0.29 2.38
C THR A 10 14.63 -1.13 1.82
N SER A 11 14.91 -2.36 1.41
CA SER A 11 13.89 -3.30 0.92
C SER A 11 12.79 -3.53 1.97
N ASN A 12 13.15 -3.71 3.23
CA ASN A 12 12.18 -3.96 4.30
C ASN A 12 11.36 -2.72 4.67
N ILE A 13 11.92 -1.52 4.59
CA ILE A 13 11.16 -0.25 4.71
C ILE A 13 10.13 -0.14 3.57
N LEU A 14 10.49 -0.47 2.33
CA LEU A 14 9.57 -0.47 1.20
C LEU A 14 8.44 -1.51 1.36
N LYS A 15 8.71 -2.67 1.95
CA LYS A 15 7.67 -3.65 2.32
C LYS A 15 6.71 -3.12 3.39
N LEU A 16 7.24 -2.41 4.39
CA LEU A 16 6.41 -1.74 5.40
C LEU A 16 5.53 -0.66 4.77
N LEU A 17 6.07 0.12 3.85
CA LEU A 17 5.32 1.13 3.12
C LEU A 17 4.16 0.52 2.32
N ASP A 18 4.42 -0.53 1.54
CA ASP A 18 3.38 -1.26 0.79
C ASP A 18 2.29 -1.79 1.74
N SER A 19 2.69 -2.40 2.85
CA SER A 19 1.75 -2.95 3.84
C SER A 19 0.94 -1.88 4.58
N SER A 20 1.50 -0.69 4.81
CA SER A 20 0.80 0.43 5.43
C SER A 20 -0.20 1.14 4.50
N GLY A 21 -0.04 0.98 3.19
CA GLY A 21 -0.85 1.66 2.19
C GLY A 21 -0.67 3.18 2.14
N VAL A 22 0.40 3.70 2.72
CA VAL A 22 0.76 5.12 2.62
C VAL A 22 1.29 5.40 1.22
N ALA A 23 0.85 6.52 0.61
CA ALA A 23 1.32 6.92 -0.70
C ALA A 23 2.80 7.34 -0.67
N ASP A 24 3.53 7.01 -1.73
CA ASP A 24 4.97 7.28 -1.89
C ASP A 24 5.32 8.74 -1.58
N LEU A 25 4.55 9.68 -2.14
CA LEU A 25 4.78 11.11 -1.93
C LEU A 25 4.64 11.51 -0.47
N ARG A 26 3.62 11.00 0.23
CA ARG A 26 3.40 11.27 1.65
C ARG A 26 4.51 10.68 2.52
N PHE A 27 5.00 9.51 2.18
CA PHE A 27 6.13 8.92 2.90
C PHE A 27 7.43 9.67 2.64
N ALA A 28 7.68 10.11 1.40
CA ALA A 28 8.83 10.97 1.08
C ALA A 28 8.81 12.28 1.88
N GLU A 29 7.63 12.91 2.03
CA GLU A 29 7.43 14.10 2.87
C GLU A 29 7.80 13.83 4.35
N ILE A 30 7.33 12.70 4.91
CA ILE A 30 7.69 12.28 6.29
C ILE A 30 9.21 12.13 6.43
N LEU A 31 9.87 11.53 5.46
CA LEU A 31 11.32 11.34 5.49
C LEU A 31 12.09 12.63 5.24
N GLY A 32 11.45 13.66 4.67
CA GLY A 32 12.10 14.91 4.27
C GLY A 32 13.00 14.76 3.05
N ILE A 33 12.62 13.90 2.11
CA ILE A 33 13.34 13.70 0.85
C ILE A 33 12.47 14.07 -0.35
N SER A 34 13.12 14.40 -1.49
CA SER A 34 12.41 14.72 -2.72
C SER A 34 11.77 13.48 -3.35
N GLU A 35 10.69 13.68 -4.12
CA GLU A 35 10.07 12.60 -4.91
C GLU A 35 11.08 11.93 -5.86
N LYS A 36 11.99 12.71 -6.46
CA LYS A 36 13.06 12.18 -7.32
C LYS A 36 13.95 11.21 -6.53
N GLN A 37 14.41 11.62 -5.36
CA GLN A 37 15.25 10.78 -4.49
C GLN A 37 14.51 9.49 -4.08
N PHE A 38 13.23 9.62 -3.70
CA PHE A 38 12.43 8.46 -3.32
C PHE A 38 12.24 7.48 -4.49
N ARG A 39 12.06 7.99 -5.71
CA ARG A 39 11.93 7.16 -6.93
C ARG A 39 13.22 6.39 -7.23
N LEU A 40 14.40 7.00 -7.05
CA LEU A 40 15.67 6.29 -7.20
C LEU A 40 15.79 5.13 -6.20
N ILE A 41 15.35 5.34 -4.96
CA ILE A 41 15.34 4.29 -3.93
C ILE A 41 14.38 3.15 -4.31
N LYS A 42 13.19 3.46 -4.80
CA LYS A 42 12.22 2.45 -5.26
C LYS A 42 12.70 1.64 -6.46
N ASN A 43 13.52 2.23 -7.31
CA ASN A 43 14.11 1.57 -8.48
C ASN A 43 15.41 0.81 -8.14
N GLU A 44 15.77 0.72 -6.86
CA GLU A 44 17.01 0.06 -6.39
C GLU A 44 18.29 0.76 -6.89
N GLU A 45 18.19 2.03 -7.34
CA GLU A 45 19.31 2.86 -7.78
C GLU A 45 19.98 3.61 -6.61
N ALA A 46 19.34 3.62 -5.43
CA ALA A 46 19.86 4.23 -4.20
C ALA A 46 19.28 3.53 -2.96
N ASN A 47 19.92 3.75 -1.81
CA ASN A 47 19.43 3.29 -0.51
C ASN A 47 19.01 4.47 0.38
N PHE A 48 18.16 4.23 1.38
CA PHE A 48 17.94 5.18 2.44
C PHE A 48 19.22 5.42 3.23
N ASN A 49 19.50 6.69 3.55
CA ASN A 49 20.56 7.03 4.49
C ASN A 49 20.08 6.79 5.94
N ILE A 50 21.00 6.85 6.90
CA ILE A 50 20.70 6.54 8.30
C ILE A 50 19.63 7.47 8.91
N ASN A 51 19.57 8.75 8.52
CA ASN A 51 18.56 9.67 9.01
C ASN A 51 17.16 9.29 8.49
N ASN A 52 17.07 8.90 7.22
CA ASN A 52 15.82 8.41 6.64
C ASN A 52 15.38 7.10 7.29
N ILE A 53 16.32 6.19 7.55
CA ILE A 53 16.04 4.93 8.24
C ILE A 53 15.50 5.19 9.64
N ASN A 54 16.10 6.09 10.41
CA ASN A 54 15.61 6.44 11.74
C ASN A 54 14.17 7.01 11.70
N LYS A 55 13.90 7.95 10.78
CA LYS A 55 12.53 8.48 10.60
C LYS A 55 11.54 7.39 10.19
N ALA A 56 11.94 6.48 9.30
CA ALA A 56 11.12 5.35 8.91
C ALA A 56 10.86 4.40 10.10
N CYS A 57 11.87 4.13 10.92
CA CYS A 57 11.73 3.34 12.14
C CYS A 57 10.75 3.98 13.13
N ASP A 58 10.82 5.31 13.29
CA ASP A 58 9.90 6.06 14.17
C ASP A 58 8.46 5.99 13.62
N PHE A 59 8.28 6.21 12.30
CA PHE A 59 6.97 6.15 11.67
C PHE A 59 6.35 4.75 11.74
N PHE A 60 7.11 3.71 11.40
CA PHE A 60 6.62 2.32 11.43
C PHE A 60 6.70 1.66 12.81
N ILE A 61 7.24 2.36 13.81
CA ILE A 61 7.40 1.86 15.19
C ILE A 61 8.15 0.51 15.18
N VAL A 62 9.25 0.45 14.46
CA VAL A 62 10.09 -0.75 14.34
C VAL A 62 11.52 -0.47 14.75
N ASN A 63 12.20 -1.50 15.23
CA ASN A 63 13.62 -1.42 15.54
C ASN A 63 14.45 -1.70 14.28
N ILE A 64 15.56 -0.97 14.10
CA ILE A 64 16.47 -1.12 12.96
C ILE A 64 17.01 -2.55 12.83
N TYR A 65 17.33 -3.22 13.94
CA TYR A 65 17.81 -4.61 13.92
C TYR A 65 16.74 -5.60 13.46
N LYS A 66 15.45 -5.29 13.68
CA LYS A 66 14.33 -6.12 13.18
C LYS A 66 14.24 -6.03 11.65
N ILE A 67 14.40 -4.83 11.09
CA ILE A 67 14.33 -4.61 9.64
C ILE A 67 15.67 -4.88 8.92
N ASN A 68 16.74 -5.19 9.64
CA ASN A 68 18.02 -5.63 9.07
C ASN A 68 18.04 -7.14 8.74
N LYS A 69 16.92 -7.83 8.90
CA LYS A 69 16.81 -9.28 8.66
C LYS A 69 16.22 -9.57 7.30
N ALA A 70 16.84 -10.47 6.53
CA ALA A 70 16.38 -10.83 5.17
C ALA A 70 14.97 -11.43 5.16
N GLU A 71 14.63 -12.23 6.18
CA GLU A 71 13.34 -12.88 6.35
C GLU A 71 12.24 -11.99 6.97
N PHE A 72 12.51 -10.69 7.15
CA PHE A 72 11.55 -9.75 7.73
C PHE A 72 10.23 -9.72 6.96
N LYS A 73 9.12 -9.77 7.69
CA LYS A 73 7.77 -9.61 7.16
C LYS A 73 7.02 -8.55 7.98
N PRO A 74 6.33 -7.60 7.32
CA PRO A 74 5.42 -6.69 8.00
C PRO A 74 4.33 -7.44 8.76
N GLU A 75 3.87 -6.84 9.84
CA GLU A 75 2.75 -7.39 10.61
C GLU A 75 1.45 -7.27 9.84
N HIS A 76 0.52 -8.19 10.10
CA HIS A 76 -0.85 -8.07 9.60
C HIS A 76 -1.53 -6.85 10.23
N GLU A 77 -2.42 -6.17 9.48
CA GLU A 77 -3.15 -4.97 9.94
C GLU A 77 -2.22 -3.82 10.38
N LEU A 78 -1.04 -3.72 9.74
CA LEU A 78 -0.03 -2.71 10.09
C LEU A 78 -0.62 -1.29 10.10
N ARG A 79 -1.45 -0.93 9.10
CA ARG A 79 -2.04 0.41 8.98
C ARG A 79 -2.87 0.78 10.20
N GLU A 80 -3.78 -0.10 10.63
CA GLU A 80 -4.65 0.12 11.78
C GLU A 80 -3.85 0.24 13.08
N LYS A 81 -2.82 -0.60 13.23
CA LYS A 81 -1.91 -0.52 14.38
C LYS A 81 -1.17 0.81 14.42
N LEU A 82 -0.63 1.27 13.29
CA LEU A 82 0.05 2.56 13.20
C LEU A 82 -0.90 3.72 13.48
N ALA A 83 -2.09 3.74 12.89
CA ALA A 83 -3.09 4.77 13.14
C ALA A 83 -3.46 4.86 14.63
N ASN A 84 -3.62 3.71 15.30
CA ASN A 84 -3.90 3.67 16.73
C ASN A 84 -2.73 4.21 17.58
N LYS A 85 -1.51 3.88 17.24
CA LYS A 85 -0.30 4.31 17.96
C LYS A 85 0.00 5.79 17.76
N HIS A 86 -0.24 6.31 16.56
CA HIS A 86 0.06 7.70 16.21
C HIS A 86 -1.07 8.69 16.46
N LYS A 87 -2.16 8.32 17.14
CA LYS A 87 -3.30 9.22 17.45
C LYS A 87 -2.90 10.60 18.02
N LYS A 88 -1.80 10.66 18.74
CA LYS A 88 -1.28 11.91 19.33
C LYS A 88 -0.28 12.65 18.44
N ASN A 89 0.20 12.04 17.37
CA ASN A 89 1.09 12.65 16.39
C ASN A 89 0.26 13.01 15.15
N VAL A 90 -0.17 14.27 15.09
CA VAL A 90 -1.09 14.75 14.04
C VAL A 90 -0.54 14.51 12.62
N GLU A 91 0.75 14.74 12.41
CA GLU A 91 1.39 14.55 11.09
C GLU A 91 1.29 13.11 10.59
N TYR A 92 1.66 12.16 11.45
CA TYR A 92 1.62 10.72 11.10
C TYR A 92 0.18 10.20 11.04
N TYR A 93 -0.68 10.65 11.95
CA TYR A 93 -2.07 10.23 12.00
C TYR A 93 -2.84 10.62 10.75
N LEU A 94 -2.72 11.87 10.27
CA LEU A 94 -3.41 12.35 9.06
C LEU A 94 -3.04 11.55 7.81
N VAL A 95 -1.79 11.11 7.71
CA VAL A 95 -1.32 10.26 6.59
C VAL A 95 -1.96 8.86 6.64
N LEU A 96 -2.19 8.33 7.83
CA LEU A 96 -2.75 7.00 8.06
C LEU A 96 -4.28 7.00 8.06
N GLU A 97 -4.94 8.09 8.49
CA GLU A 97 -6.40 8.23 8.50
C GLU A 97 -6.98 8.37 7.09
N GLY A 98 -6.25 9.02 6.17
CA GLY A 98 -6.65 9.15 4.78
C GLY A 98 -6.83 7.80 4.08
N ARG A 99 -7.42 7.82 2.87
CA ARG A 99 -7.55 6.58 2.08
C ARG A 99 -6.17 6.01 1.73
N PRO A 100 -6.01 4.69 1.75
CA PRO A 100 -4.76 4.04 1.36
C PRO A 100 -4.54 4.10 -0.16
N THR A 101 -3.41 3.57 -0.62
CA THR A 101 -3.18 3.32 -2.05
C THR A 101 -4.18 2.29 -2.58
N ILE A 102 -4.50 2.37 -3.88
CA ILE A 102 -5.39 1.37 -4.53
C ILE A 102 -4.81 -0.05 -4.43
N ARG A 103 -3.49 -0.20 -4.51
CA ARG A 103 -2.82 -1.48 -4.35
C ARG A 103 -3.06 -2.09 -2.97
N HIS A 104 -2.99 -1.28 -1.91
CA HIS A 104 -3.31 -1.71 -0.55
C HIS A 104 -4.79 -2.15 -0.45
N ALA A 105 -5.71 -1.35 -0.99
CA ALA A 105 -7.14 -1.67 -0.98
C ALA A 105 -7.44 -2.98 -1.73
N ILE A 106 -6.79 -3.24 -2.86
CA ILE A 106 -6.89 -4.52 -3.58
C ILE A 106 -6.36 -5.65 -2.69
N LYS A 107 -5.12 -5.53 -2.20
CA LYS A 107 -4.40 -6.61 -1.51
C LYS A 107 -5.06 -7.03 -0.19
N PHE A 108 -5.50 -6.05 0.60
CA PHE A 108 -5.98 -6.31 1.96
C PHE A 108 -7.51 -6.34 2.12
N ILE A 109 -8.27 -5.85 1.15
CA ILE A 109 -9.72 -5.84 1.22
C ILE A 109 -10.34 -6.63 0.07
N LEU A 110 -9.99 -6.31 -1.17
CA LEU A 110 -10.66 -6.91 -2.31
C LEU A 110 -10.34 -8.40 -2.48
N LEU A 111 -9.06 -8.79 -2.32
CA LEU A 111 -8.63 -10.19 -2.38
C LEU A 111 -9.14 -11.05 -1.20
N GLN A 112 -9.78 -10.44 -0.21
CA GLN A 112 -10.45 -11.13 0.90
C GLN A 112 -11.97 -11.10 0.77
N ASN A 113 -12.51 -10.42 -0.24
CA ASN A 113 -13.96 -10.31 -0.45
C ASN A 113 -14.49 -11.59 -1.11
N PRO A 114 -15.45 -12.31 -0.49
CA PRO A 114 -15.96 -13.57 -1.01
C PRO A 114 -16.55 -13.46 -2.42
N ALA A 115 -17.32 -12.42 -2.72
CA ALA A 115 -17.92 -12.22 -4.03
C ALA A 115 -16.87 -11.96 -5.11
N PHE A 116 -15.81 -11.18 -4.77
CA PHE A 116 -14.69 -10.95 -5.68
C PHE A 116 -13.94 -12.24 -6.01
N ILE A 117 -13.76 -13.11 -5.01
CA ILE A 117 -13.04 -14.38 -5.17
C ILE A 117 -13.86 -15.37 -6.00
N SER A 118 -15.18 -15.49 -5.74
CA SER A 118 -16.03 -16.51 -6.36
C SER A 118 -16.54 -16.15 -7.75
N GLU A 119 -16.95 -14.90 -7.97
CA GLU A 119 -17.67 -14.48 -9.17
C GLU A 119 -16.96 -13.37 -9.93
N GLY A 120 -16.02 -12.71 -9.27
CA GLY A 120 -15.46 -11.45 -9.77
C GLY A 120 -16.44 -10.28 -9.62
N LEU A 121 -15.93 -9.07 -9.71
CA LEU A 121 -16.72 -7.84 -9.57
C LEU A 121 -16.41 -6.85 -10.68
N ILE A 122 -17.42 -6.08 -11.10
CA ILE A 122 -17.24 -4.92 -11.97
C ILE A 122 -16.79 -3.69 -11.14
N THR A 123 -16.29 -2.67 -11.80
CA THR A 123 -15.73 -1.47 -11.15
C THR A 123 -16.71 -0.80 -10.16
N SER A 124 -18.02 -0.76 -10.48
CA SER A 124 -19.04 -0.18 -9.57
C SER A 124 -19.18 -0.97 -8.28
N ASP A 125 -19.14 -2.30 -8.36
CA ASP A 125 -19.28 -3.17 -7.19
C ASP A 125 -18.02 -3.09 -6.33
N ILE A 126 -16.85 -3.07 -6.96
CA ILE A 126 -15.56 -2.85 -6.28
C ILE A 126 -15.57 -1.49 -5.54
N ARG A 127 -16.10 -0.44 -6.19
CA ARG A 127 -16.26 0.87 -5.55
C ARG A 127 -17.13 0.79 -4.30
N SER A 128 -18.24 0.05 -4.36
CA SER A 128 -19.12 -0.15 -3.20
C SER A 128 -18.39 -0.87 -2.05
N VAL A 129 -17.55 -1.86 -2.35
CA VAL A 129 -16.70 -2.54 -1.35
C VAL A 129 -15.78 -1.55 -0.65
N PHE A 130 -15.10 -0.68 -1.41
CA PHE A 130 -14.18 0.31 -0.83
C PHE A 130 -14.91 1.41 -0.05
N LEU A 131 -16.08 1.87 -0.55
CA LEU A 131 -16.92 2.83 0.17
C LEU A 131 -17.39 2.29 1.52
N SER A 132 -17.67 0.99 1.64
CA SER A 132 -18.02 0.38 2.93
C SER A 132 -16.90 0.45 3.97
N LYS A 133 -15.67 0.69 3.54
CA LYS A 133 -14.49 0.95 4.38
C LYS A 133 -14.21 2.45 4.59
N GLY A 134 -15.08 3.33 4.08
CA GLY A 134 -14.88 4.77 4.12
C GLY A 134 -13.91 5.30 3.07
N TRP A 135 -13.53 4.51 2.07
CA TRP A 135 -12.56 4.90 1.03
C TRP A 135 -13.26 5.24 -0.28
N ASP A 136 -13.43 6.52 -0.55
CA ASP A 136 -14.05 6.99 -1.79
C ASP A 136 -13.01 7.10 -2.93
N PHE A 137 -12.89 6.03 -3.68
CA PHE A 137 -12.14 5.99 -4.95
C PHE A 137 -13.10 6.24 -6.12
N THR A 138 -12.71 7.08 -7.08
CA THR A 138 -13.48 7.22 -8.32
C THR A 138 -13.42 5.94 -9.15
N SER A 139 -14.46 5.66 -9.94
CA SER A 139 -14.50 4.49 -10.84
C SER A 139 -13.31 4.46 -11.81
N ARG A 140 -12.92 5.62 -12.34
CA ARG A 140 -11.74 5.74 -13.21
C ARG A 140 -10.45 5.33 -12.48
N TYR A 141 -10.28 5.79 -11.23
CA TYR A 141 -9.11 5.46 -10.43
C TYR A 141 -9.05 3.96 -10.12
N ILE A 142 -10.20 3.35 -9.79
CA ILE A 142 -10.31 1.89 -9.55
C ILE A 142 -9.94 1.12 -10.84
N SER A 143 -10.57 1.46 -11.97
CA SER A 143 -10.28 0.78 -13.25
C SER A 143 -8.81 0.86 -13.63
N THR A 144 -8.20 2.04 -13.53
CA THR A 144 -6.75 2.22 -13.75
C THR A 144 -5.92 1.42 -12.74
N GLY A 145 -6.36 1.38 -11.48
CA GLY A 145 -5.71 0.60 -10.42
C GLY A 145 -5.71 -0.88 -10.72
N MET A 146 -6.83 -1.45 -11.20
CA MET A 146 -6.91 -2.85 -11.61
C MET A 146 -5.93 -3.16 -12.73
N GLN A 147 -5.88 -2.30 -13.77
CA GLN A 147 -4.97 -2.46 -14.90
C GLN A 147 -3.48 -2.38 -14.53
N ARG A 148 -3.14 -1.63 -13.48
CA ARG A 148 -1.76 -1.47 -12.98
C ARG A 148 -1.32 -2.53 -11.98
N ASN A 149 -2.23 -3.37 -11.50
CA ASN A 149 -1.96 -4.41 -10.50
C ASN A 149 -2.30 -5.81 -11.02
N LEU A 150 -1.88 -6.10 -12.27
CA LEU A 150 -2.09 -7.41 -12.92
C LEU A 150 -1.29 -8.55 -12.28
N ASP A 151 -0.42 -8.23 -11.35
CA ASP A 151 0.21 -9.21 -10.45
C ASP A 151 -0.74 -9.73 -9.36
N LEU A 152 -1.80 -8.99 -9.04
CA LEU A 152 -2.79 -9.32 -8.02
C LEU A 152 -4.15 -9.70 -8.60
N VAL A 153 -4.56 -9.11 -9.72
CA VAL A 153 -5.91 -9.25 -10.30
C VAL A 153 -5.85 -9.47 -11.80
N LYS A 154 -6.92 -10.02 -12.37
CA LYS A 154 -7.09 -10.20 -13.81
C LYS A 154 -8.53 -9.91 -14.22
N ILE A 155 -8.76 -9.71 -15.52
CA ILE A 155 -10.11 -9.71 -16.09
C ILE A 155 -10.53 -11.18 -16.23
N VAL A 156 -11.65 -11.53 -15.62
CA VAL A 156 -12.23 -12.90 -15.65
C VAL A 156 -13.44 -13.02 -16.55
N GLY A 157 -13.96 -11.88 -17.04
CA GLY A 157 -15.11 -11.85 -17.95
C GLY A 157 -15.58 -10.43 -18.25
N GLU A 158 -16.71 -10.33 -18.91
CA GLU A 158 -17.41 -9.09 -19.22
C GLU A 158 -18.88 -9.19 -18.83
N LYS A 159 -19.49 -8.06 -18.44
CA LYS A 159 -20.90 -7.94 -18.11
C LYS A 159 -21.50 -6.70 -18.80
N ILE A 160 -22.70 -6.82 -19.33
CA ILE A 160 -23.42 -5.66 -19.88
C ILE A 160 -24.07 -4.91 -18.72
N VAL A 161 -23.70 -3.63 -18.55
CA VAL A 161 -24.24 -2.73 -17.55
C VAL A 161 -24.79 -1.48 -18.26
N LYS A 162 -26.07 -1.23 -18.16
CA LYS A 162 -26.74 -0.08 -18.83
C LYS A 162 -26.39 0.01 -20.32
N GLY A 163 -26.37 -1.14 -21.01
CA GLY A 163 -26.09 -1.22 -22.45
C GLY A 163 -24.60 -1.06 -22.85
N LYS A 164 -23.68 -1.07 -21.90
CA LYS A 164 -22.22 -0.99 -22.14
C LYS A 164 -21.51 -2.20 -21.53
N ASN A 165 -20.49 -2.68 -22.23
CA ASN A 165 -19.63 -3.73 -21.69
C ASN A 165 -18.78 -3.18 -20.53
N ALA A 166 -18.75 -3.92 -19.44
CA ALA A 166 -17.92 -3.66 -18.27
C ALA A 166 -17.07 -4.89 -17.97
N ASN A 167 -15.77 -4.69 -17.77
CA ASN A 167 -14.85 -5.76 -17.36
C ASN A 167 -15.23 -6.26 -15.97
N VAL A 168 -15.22 -7.57 -15.81
CA VAL A 168 -15.32 -8.25 -14.52
C VAL A 168 -13.90 -8.62 -14.08
N TYR A 169 -13.49 -8.11 -12.94
CA TYR A 169 -12.19 -8.38 -12.34
C TYR A 169 -12.30 -9.46 -11.28
N GLY A 170 -11.32 -10.34 -11.22
CA GLY A 170 -11.17 -11.37 -10.20
C GLY A 170 -9.72 -11.52 -9.76
N PRO A 171 -9.43 -12.39 -8.77
CA PRO A 171 -8.06 -12.66 -8.35
C PRO A 171 -7.27 -13.32 -9.49
N LYS A 172 -5.95 -13.06 -9.49
CA LYS A 172 -5.03 -13.67 -10.48
C LYS A 172 -4.89 -15.18 -10.29
#